data_85ae4638e32a9ae1251431ef85cd108b
#
_entry.id   85ae4638e32a9ae1251431ef85cd108b
#
_cell.length_a   1.000
_cell.length_b   1.000
_cell.length_c   1.000
_cell.angle_alpha   90.00
_cell.angle_beta   90.00
_cell.angle_gamma   90.00
#
_symmetry.space_group_name_H-M   'P 1'
#
loop_
_entity.id
_entity.type
_entity.pdbx_description
1 polymer ?
#
loop_
_entity_poly.entity_id
_entity_poly.type
_entity_poly.pdbx_seq_one_letter_code
_entity_poly.pdbx_strand_id
1 'polypeptide(L)'
;MTIRVLLADDQQLIRAGFAALVDSAADMTVVGEAGDGAAAVREVRERRPDVVLMDIRMPGMDGITACAAITDDPALADVRVLVLTTFEQDDYVLAAMRAGASGFLGKGAGPQELLDAIRVIAAGEALLSPRATKAVLEQLLIQPSAPEAASRDHDELAELTDREREIVALVAHGLSNDDIAERLVVSPLTVKTHVNRAMAKVGARDRAQLVVLAYRSRLVLPDSD
;
A
#
# COMPACT_ATOMS: atom_id res chain seq x y z
N MET A 1 16.77 0.17 13.41
CA MET A 1 15.68 -0.84 13.60
C MET A 1 15.72 -1.72 12.37
N THR A 2 15.71 -3.04 12.51
CA THR A 2 15.80 -3.97 11.38
C THR A 2 14.39 -4.26 10.86
N ILE A 3 14.14 -4.07 9.57
CA ILE A 3 12.85 -4.35 8.92
C ILE A 3 12.67 -5.87 8.80
N ARG A 4 11.59 -6.38 9.34
CA ARG A 4 11.24 -7.80 9.35
C ARG A 4 10.36 -8.13 8.15
N VAL A 5 10.85 -8.94 7.22
CA VAL A 5 10.18 -9.23 5.95
C VAL A 5 9.71 -10.68 5.91
N LEU A 6 8.45 -10.90 5.50
CA LEU A 6 7.92 -12.22 5.20
C LEU A 6 7.74 -12.36 3.68
N LEU A 7 8.11 -13.52 3.14
CA LEU A 7 8.01 -13.83 1.71
C LEU A 7 6.89 -14.82 1.44
N ALA A 8 5.96 -14.47 0.56
CA ALA A 8 4.86 -15.34 0.13
C ALA A 8 4.85 -15.47 -1.39
N ASP A 9 5.29 -16.61 -1.90
CA ASP A 9 5.41 -16.92 -3.33
C ASP A 9 5.36 -18.45 -3.48
N ASP A 10 4.63 -18.99 -4.45
CA ASP A 10 4.56 -20.44 -4.67
C ASP A 10 5.82 -21.02 -5.31
N GLN A 11 6.61 -20.18 -5.99
CA GLN A 11 7.83 -20.56 -6.68
C GLN A 11 9.03 -20.52 -5.74
N GLN A 12 9.47 -21.68 -5.27
CA GLN A 12 10.57 -21.82 -4.30
C GLN A 12 11.85 -21.11 -4.73
N LEU A 13 12.21 -21.16 -6.03
CA LEU A 13 13.44 -20.54 -6.54
C LEU A 13 13.38 -19.00 -6.48
N ILE A 14 12.22 -18.42 -6.81
CA ILE A 14 11.98 -16.98 -6.73
C ILE A 14 12.01 -16.54 -5.27
N ARG A 15 11.34 -17.27 -4.39
CA ARG A 15 11.34 -16.99 -2.96
C ARG A 15 12.74 -17.04 -2.35
N ALA A 16 13.55 -18.04 -2.70
CA ALA A 16 14.94 -18.13 -2.28
C ALA A 16 15.81 -16.95 -2.81
N GLY A 17 15.54 -16.50 -4.04
CA GLY A 17 16.21 -15.34 -4.61
C GLY A 17 15.89 -14.05 -3.87
N PHE A 18 14.60 -13.81 -3.54
CA PHE A 18 14.20 -12.66 -2.74
C PHE A 18 14.73 -12.75 -1.31
N ALA A 19 14.78 -13.94 -0.70
CA ALA A 19 15.35 -14.12 0.63
C ALA A 19 16.82 -13.71 0.66
N ALA A 20 17.62 -14.22 -0.29
CA ALA A 20 19.03 -13.87 -0.40
C ALA A 20 19.25 -12.35 -0.61
N LEU A 21 18.37 -11.71 -1.41
CA LEU A 21 18.45 -10.27 -1.67
C LEU A 21 18.10 -9.46 -0.41
N VAL A 22 17.01 -9.78 0.27
CA VAL A 22 16.59 -9.10 1.51
C VAL A 22 17.64 -9.25 2.59
N ASP A 23 18.14 -10.46 2.83
CA ASP A 23 19.16 -10.72 3.86
C ASP A 23 20.55 -10.15 3.51
N SER A 24 20.77 -9.75 2.26
CA SER A 24 22.00 -9.01 1.88
C SER A 24 22.02 -7.56 2.40
N ALA A 25 20.86 -7.00 2.73
CA ALA A 25 20.74 -5.65 3.26
C ALA A 25 20.88 -5.64 4.79
N ALA A 26 21.78 -4.83 5.32
CA ALA A 26 22.08 -4.79 6.76
C ALA A 26 20.88 -4.31 7.64
N ASP A 27 19.92 -3.64 7.04
CA ASP A 27 18.75 -3.06 7.68
C ASP A 27 17.47 -3.92 7.55
N MET A 28 17.58 -5.13 6.97
CA MET A 28 16.44 -6.04 6.76
C MET A 28 16.75 -7.47 7.20
N THR A 29 15.72 -8.27 7.42
CA THR A 29 15.86 -9.72 7.66
C THR A 29 14.59 -10.45 7.26
N VAL A 30 14.75 -11.63 6.65
CA VAL A 30 13.63 -12.53 6.38
C VAL A 30 13.24 -13.26 7.66
N VAL A 31 11.99 -13.10 8.09
CA VAL A 31 11.48 -13.72 9.31
C VAL A 31 10.57 -14.91 9.04
N GLY A 32 10.15 -15.14 7.79
CA GLY A 32 9.30 -16.26 7.43
C GLY A 32 9.11 -16.38 5.92
N GLU A 33 8.70 -17.58 5.49
CA GLU A 33 8.40 -17.91 4.11
C GLU A 33 7.09 -18.69 4.02
N ALA A 34 6.31 -18.45 2.95
CA ALA A 34 5.07 -19.15 2.67
C ALA A 34 4.97 -19.51 1.17
N GLY A 35 4.44 -20.67 0.85
CA GLY A 35 4.23 -21.13 -0.53
C GLY A 35 2.79 -20.99 -1.02
N ASP A 36 1.88 -20.51 -0.18
CA ASP A 36 0.48 -20.23 -0.51
C ASP A 36 -0.09 -19.15 0.41
N GLY A 37 -1.25 -18.57 0.03
CA GLY A 37 -1.86 -17.48 0.78
C GLY A 37 -2.32 -17.86 2.18
N ALA A 38 -2.82 -19.08 2.38
CA ALA A 38 -3.26 -19.54 3.69
C ALA A 38 -2.08 -19.72 4.67
N ALA A 39 -0.96 -20.22 4.17
CA ALA A 39 0.30 -20.28 4.91
C ALA A 39 0.81 -18.87 5.22
N ALA A 40 0.75 -17.95 4.26
CA ALA A 40 1.16 -16.55 4.45
C ALA A 40 0.38 -15.88 5.60
N VAL A 41 -0.95 -16.01 5.62
CA VAL A 41 -1.79 -15.44 6.71
C VAL A 41 -1.41 -16.02 8.07
N ARG A 42 -1.16 -17.34 8.17
CA ARG A 42 -0.73 -17.98 9.43
C ARG A 42 0.62 -17.44 9.91
N GLU A 43 1.62 -17.45 9.01
CA GLU A 43 2.97 -16.97 9.32
C GLU A 43 2.98 -15.48 9.72
N VAL A 44 2.15 -14.65 9.06
CA VAL A 44 2.00 -13.24 9.41
C VAL A 44 1.45 -13.07 10.83
N ARG A 45 0.43 -13.83 11.20
CA ARG A 45 -0.15 -13.80 12.56
C ARG A 45 0.84 -14.22 13.63
N GLU A 46 1.66 -15.20 13.34
CA GLU A 46 2.64 -15.76 14.29
C GLU A 46 3.84 -14.84 14.43
N ARG A 47 4.39 -14.37 13.31
CA ARG A 47 5.68 -13.67 13.28
C ARG A 47 5.57 -12.15 13.35
N ARG A 48 4.42 -11.58 13.02
CA ARG A 48 4.22 -10.12 12.98
C ARG A 48 5.33 -9.40 12.22
N PRO A 49 5.52 -9.65 10.90
CA PRO A 49 6.49 -8.94 10.10
C PRO A 49 6.09 -7.46 9.94
N ASP A 50 7.06 -6.60 9.60
CA ASP A 50 6.79 -5.22 9.23
C ASP A 50 6.26 -5.14 7.78
N VAL A 51 6.83 -5.97 6.89
CA VAL A 51 6.46 -6.02 5.47
C VAL A 51 6.27 -7.46 5.00
N VAL A 52 5.23 -7.69 4.22
CA VAL A 52 4.99 -8.95 3.51
C VAL A 52 5.21 -8.71 2.01
N LEU A 53 6.13 -9.43 1.38
CA LEU A 53 6.22 -9.52 -0.07
C LEU A 53 5.26 -10.62 -0.51
N MET A 54 4.19 -10.26 -1.23
CA MET A 54 3.07 -11.15 -1.54
C MET A 54 2.94 -11.35 -3.04
N ASP A 55 3.16 -12.57 -3.53
CA ASP A 55 2.76 -12.91 -4.90
C ASP A 55 1.25 -12.97 -5.03
N ILE A 56 0.73 -12.58 -6.19
CA ILE A 56 -0.72 -12.64 -6.49
C ILE A 56 -1.15 -14.07 -6.74
N ARG A 57 -0.40 -14.80 -7.57
CA ARG A 57 -0.82 -16.12 -8.04
C ARG A 57 -0.20 -17.24 -7.22
N MET A 58 -0.94 -17.71 -6.25
CA MET A 58 -0.57 -18.86 -5.43
C MET A 58 -1.69 -19.91 -5.42
N PRO A 59 -1.37 -21.20 -5.22
CA PRO A 59 -2.36 -22.27 -5.17
C PRO A 59 -3.28 -22.13 -3.94
N GLY A 60 -4.53 -22.54 -4.10
CA GLY A 60 -5.52 -22.48 -3.02
C GLY A 60 -6.01 -21.07 -2.74
N MET A 61 -5.44 -20.40 -1.76
CA MET A 61 -5.70 -18.99 -1.48
C MET A 61 -4.72 -18.11 -2.26
N ASP A 62 -5.23 -17.24 -3.12
CA ASP A 62 -4.41 -16.28 -3.85
C ASP A 62 -3.91 -15.14 -2.96
N GLY A 63 -2.94 -14.36 -3.47
CA GLY A 63 -2.32 -13.28 -2.71
C GLY A 63 -3.24 -12.09 -2.45
N ILE A 64 -4.24 -11.83 -3.31
CA ILE A 64 -5.21 -10.75 -3.10
C ILE A 64 -6.13 -11.11 -1.94
N THR A 65 -6.63 -12.34 -1.91
CA THR A 65 -7.45 -12.87 -0.80
C THR A 65 -6.65 -12.90 0.50
N ALA A 66 -5.38 -13.31 0.45
CA ALA A 66 -4.49 -13.30 1.61
C ALA A 66 -4.19 -11.88 2.10
N CYS A 67 -3.99 -10.93 1.17
CA CYS A 67 -3.82 -9.51 1.49
C CYS A 67 -5.04 -8.99 2.26
N ALA A 68 -6.26 -9.19 1.75
CA ALA A 68 -7.48 -8.78 2.42
C ALA A 68 -7.58 -9.38 3.84
N ALA A 69 -7.31 -10.70 3.99
CA ALA A 69 -7.36 -11.36 5.28
C ALA A 69 -6.32 -10.83 6.30
N ILE A 70 -5.18 -10.32 5.84
CA ILE A 70 -4.17 -9.67 6.68
C ILE A 70 -4.61 -8.25 7.03
N THR A 71 -5.09 -7.51 6.05
CA THR A 71 -5.42 -6.09 6.20
C THR A 71 -6.72 -5.87 6.98
N ASP A 72 -7.68 -6.78 6.92
CA ASP A 72 -8.93 -6.71 7.69
C ASP A 72 -8.76 -7.14 9.15
N ASP A 73 -7.63 -7.75 9.53
CA ASP A 73 -7.36 -8.17 10.91
C ASP A 73 -6.79 -6.99 11.73
N PRO A 74 -7.55 -6.42 12.69
CA PRO A 74 -7.08 -5.30 13.50
C PRO A 74 -5.82 -5.62 14.31
N ALA A 75 -5.58 -6.90 14.62
CA ALA A 75 -4.37 -7.33 15.31
C ALA A 75 -3.12 -7.21 14.41
N LEU A 76 -3.26 -7.05 13.10
CA LEU A 76 -2.20 -6.92 12.11
C LEU A 76 -2.12 -5.51 11.51
N ALA A 77 -2.65 -4.49 12.20
CA ALA A 77 -2.73 -3.12 11.71
C ALA A 77 -1.38 -2.51 11.31
N ASP A 78 -0.29 -2.96 11.92
CA ASP A 78 1.06 -2.49 11.63
C ASP A 78 1.76 -3.23 10.48
N VAL A 79 1.19 -4.35 10.01
CA VAL A 79 1.74 -5.13 8.90
C VAL A 79 1.42 -4.45 7.57
N ARG A 80 2.42 -4.27 6.72
CA ARG A 80 2.27 -3.70 5.38
C ARG A 80 2.42 -4.79 4.32
N VAL A 81 1.63 -4.73 3.26
CA VAL A 81 1.68 -5.71 2.17
C VAL A 81 2.15 -5.04 0.89
N LEU A 82 3.32 -5.47 0.38
CA LEU A 82 3.84 -5.13 -0.93
C LEU A 82 3.53 -6.30 -1.89
N VAL A 83 2.63 -6.06 -2.82
CA VAL A 83 2.25 -7.08 -3.80
C VAL A 83 3.28 -7.15 -4.92
N LEU A 84 3.75 -8.37 -5.22
CA LEU A 84 4.67 -8.66 -6.31
C LEU A 84 3.93 -9.39 -7.44
N THR A 85 4.20 -9.04 -8.70
CA THR A 85 3.56 -9.70 -9.84
C THR A 85 4.48 -9.74 -11.06
N THR A 86 4.29 -10.76 -11.90
CA THR A 86 4.89 -10.83 -13.24
C THR A 86 4.05 -10.10 -14.30
N PHE A 87 2.80 -9.75 -13.99
CA PHE A 87 1.86 -9.14 -14.91
C PHE A 87 1.31 -7.84 -14.33
N GLU A 88 1.69 -6.74 -14.93
CA GLU A 88 1.14 -5.41 -14.64
C GLU A 88 -0.22 -5.23 -15.37
N GLN A 89 -1.17 -6.15 -15.16
CA GLN A 89 -2.53 -5.96 -15.62
C GLN A 89 -3.25 -5.04 -14.64
N ASP A 90 -3.88 -4.00 -15.15
CA ASP A 90 -4.51 -2.94 -14.34
C ASP A 90 -5.56 -3.49 -13.37
N ASP A 91 -6.25 -4.59 -13.73
CA ASP A 91 -7.23 -5.27 -12.87
C ASP A 91 -6.63 -5.84 -11.57
N TYR A 92 -5.40 -6.38 -11.62
CA TYR A 92 -4.75 -6.92 -10.43
C TYR A 92 -4.24 -5.82 -9.49
N VAL A 93 -3.74 -4.73 -10.05
CA VAL A 93 -3.29 -3.57 -9.26
C VAL A 93 -4.45 -3.05 -8.43
N LEU A 94 -5.60 -2.85 -9.06
CA LEU A 94 -6.78 -2.35 -8.39
C LEU A 94 -7.32 -3.33 -7.34
N ALA A 95 -7.40 -4.62 -7.66
CA ALA A 95 -7.86 -5.63 -6.72
C ALA A 95 -6.95 -5.68 -5.48
N ALA A 96 -5.62 -5.58 -5.66
CA ALA A 96 -4.66 -5.52 -4.57
C ALA A 96 -4.86 -4.26 -3.70
N MET A 97 -5.06 -3.10 -4.33
CA MET A 97 -5.30 -1.85 -3.60
C MET A 97 -6.61 -1.89 -2.80
N ARG A 98 -7.68 -2.44 -3.37
CA ARG A 98 -8.95 -2.66 -2.65
C ARG A 98 -8.81 -3.64 -1.50
N ALA A 99 -7.94 -4.65 -1.66
CA ALA A 99 -7.59 -5.58 -0.60
C ALA A 99 -6.68 -4.97 0.48
N GLY A 100 -6.35 -3.69 0.40
CA GLY A 100 -5.55 -2.98 1.40
C GLY A 100 -4.03 -3.09 1.21
N ALA A 101 -3.55 -3.44 0.01
CA ALA A 101 -2.11 -3.46 -0.26
C ALA A 101 -1.51 -2.06 -0.11
N SER A 102 -0.33 -1.98 0.52
CA SER A 102 0.42 -0.74 0.75
C SER A 102 1.26 -0.34 -0.47
N GLY A 103 1.46 -1.27 -1.41
CA GLY A 103 2.19 -1.01 -2.65
C GLY A 103 2.13 -2.18 -3.61
N PHE A 104 2.65 -1.91 -4.82
CA PHE A 104 2.65 -2.85 -5.92
C PHE A 104 3.97 -2.72 -6.69
N LEU A 105 4.64 -3.84 -6.99
CA LEU A 105 5.90 -3.87 -7.72
C LEU A 105 5.94 -5.05 -8.70
N GLY A 106 6.50 -4.84 -9.89
CA GLY A 106 6.74 -5.92 -10.83
C GLY A 106 7.86 -6.85 -10.35
N LYS A 107 7.72 -8.16 -10.49
CA LYS A 107 8.80 -9.14 -10.20
C LYS A 107 10.05 -8.95 -11.09
N GLY A 108 9.94 -8.14 -12.15
CA GLY A 108 11.06 -7.73 -13.00
C GLY A 108 11.82 -6.50 -12.48
N ALA A 109 11.41 -5.92 -11.38
CA ALA A 109 12.10 -4.80 -10.75
C ALA A 109 13.54 -5.17 -10.38
N GLY A 110 14.43 -4.18 -10.45
CA GLY A 110 15.84 -4.38 -10.08
C GLY A 110 16.01 -4.67 -8.58
N PRO A 111 17.13 -5.31 -8.20
CA PRO A 111 17.39 -5.63 -6.78
C PRO A 111 17.32 -4.42 -5.86
N GLN A 112 17.92 -3.31 -6.26
CA GLN A 112 17.90 -2.08 -5.46
C GLN A 112 16.50 -1.48 -5.34
N GLU A 113 15.73 -1.51 -6.42
CA GLU A 113 14.35 -1.03 -6.46
C GLU A 113 13.45 -1.79 -5.48
N LEU A 114 13.61 -3.14 -5.38
CA LEU A 114 12.88 -3.93 -4.40
C LEU A 114 13.26 -3.56 -2.96
N LEU A 115 14.55 -3.41 -2.66
CA LEU A 115 15.01 -3.03 -1.31
C LEU A 115 14.50 -1.63 -0.93
N ASP A 116 14.52 -0.68 -1.85
CA ASP A 116 14.01 0.67 -1.61
C ASP A 116 12.48 0.67 -1.45
N ALA A 117 11.77 -0.15 -2.22
CA ALA A 117 10.34 -0.38 -2.07
C ALA A 117 9.98 -0.88 -0.66
N ILE A 118 10.72 -1.87 -0.14
CA ILE A 118 10.52 -2.39 1.22
C ILE A 118 10.72 -1.28 2.26
N ARG A 119 11.75 -0.43 2.11
CA ARG A 119 12.00 0.70 3.03
C ARG A 119 10.88 1.71 3.04
N VAL A 120 10.40 2.09 1.85
CA VAL A 120 9.30 3.03 1.65
C VAL A 120 8.03 2.51 2.33
N ILE A 121 7.67 1.26 2.07
CA ILE A 121 6.48 0.60 2.63
C ILE A 121 6.60 0.46 4.16
N ALA A 122 7.75 0.05 4.68
CA ALA A 122 7.98 -0.06 6.12
C ALA A 122 7.89 1.30 6.84
N ALA A 123 8.20 2.39 6.14
CA ALA A 123 8.05 3.76 6.67
C ALA A 123 6.59 4.27 6.67
N GLY A 124 5.62 3.46 6.19
CA GLY A 124 4.21 3.81 6.07
C GLY A 124 3.91 4.71 4.86
N GLU A 125 4.87 4.83 3.94
CA GLU A 125 4.66 5.50 2.67
C GLU A 125 4.13 4.49 1.64
N ALA A 126 3.37 4.94 0.62
CA ALA A 126 2.87 4.06 -0.42
C ALA A 126 3.81 4.05 -1.62
N LEU A 127 4.03 2.87 -2.18
CA LEU A 127 4.70 2.72 -3.45
C LEU A 127 3.65 2.45 -4.54
N LEU A 128 3.18 3.51 -5.17
CA LEU A 128 2.31 3.43 -6.34
C LEU A 128 3.09 3.94 -7.54
N SER A 129 3.30 3.08 -8.54
CA SER A 129 3.79 3.55 -9.83
C SER A 129 2.76 4.52 -10.45
N PRO A 130 3.15 5.47 -11.32
CA PRO A 130 2.20 6.34 -12.01
C PRO A 130 1.10 5.56 -12.73
N ARG A 131 1.42 4.39 -13.26
CA ARG A 131 0.45 3.48 -13.90
C ARG A 131 -0.52 2.86 -12.90
N ALA A 132 -0.04 2.42 -11.73
CA ALA A 132 -0.89 1.90 -10.66
C ALA A 132 -1.85 2.98 -10.15
N THR A 133 -1.36 4.20 -9.97
CA THR A 133 -2.17 5.36 -9.60
C THR A 133 -3.26 5.61 -10.65
N LYS A 134 -2.90 5.61 -11.95
CA LYS A 134 -3.85 5.82 -13.05
C LYS A 134 -4.92 4.73 -13.10
N ALA A 135 -4.55 3.46 -12.97
CA ALA A 135 -5.50 2.34 -12.96
C ALA A 135 -6.51 2.42 -11.79
N VAL A 136 -6.05 2.82 -10.60
CA VAL A 136 -6.93 3.08 -9.45
C VAL A 136 -7.89 4.23 -9.77
N LEU A 137 -7.41 5.30 -10.40
CA LEU A 137 -8.21 6.47 -10.77
C LEU A 137 -9.28 6.15 -11.79
N GLU A 138 -8.93 5.47 -12.89
CA GLU A 138 -9.86 5.14 -13.98
C GLU A 138 -11.02 4.27 -13.49
N GLN A 139 -10.78 3.33 -12.59
CA GLN A 139 -11.87 2.48 -12.09
C GLN A 139 -12.71 3.11 -10.97
N LEU A 140 -12.18 4.03 -10.21
CA LEU A 140 -13.00 4.83 -9.30
C LEU A 140 -13.99 5.72 -10.07
N LEU A 141 -13.66 6.05 -11.31
CA LEU A 141 -14.54 6.78 -12.24
C LEU A 141 -15.66 5.92 -12.84
N ILE A 142 -15.42 4.64 -13.09
CA ILE A 142 -16.33 3.74 -13.81
C ILE A 142 -17.44 3.19 -12.89
N GLN A 143 -17.26 3.16 -11.58
CA GLN A 143 -18.30 2.73 -10.65
C GLN A 143 -19.13 3.93 -10.18
N PRO A 144 -20.40 4.04 -10.62
CA PRO A 144 -21.33 4.96 -10.00
C PRO A 144 -21.50 4.49 -8.55
N SER A 145 -20.97 5.27 -7.60
CA SER A 145 -21.24 5.04 -6.17
C SER A 145 -22.74 5.01 -5.97
N ALA A 146 -23.28 3.92 -5.42
CA ALA A 146 -24.66 3.92 -4.97
C ALA A 146 -24.86 5.12 -4.04
N PRO A 147 -26.00 5.83 -4.10
CA PRO A 147 -26.22 7.06 -3.35
C PRO A 147 -26.05 6.93 -1.81
N GLU A 148 -26.15 5.71 -1.31
CA GLU A 148 -26.01 5.41 0.12
C GLU A 148 -24.55 5.30 0.62
N ALA A 149 -23.58 4.99 -0.26
CA ALA A 149 -22.17 4.94 0.12
C ALA A 149 -21.55 6.35 0.24
N ALA A 150 -21.96 7.28 -0.63
CA ALA A 150 -21.43 8.65 -0.66
C ALA A 150 -21.72 9.46 0.63
N SER A 151 -22.75 9.09 1.39
CA SER A 151 -23.08 9.80 2.63
C SER A 151 -22.24 9.35 3.84
N ARG A 152 -21.75 8.12 3.86
CA ARG A 152 -20.88 7.62 4.95
C ARG A 152 -19.42 8.06 4.75
N ASP A 153 -18.94 8.04 3.51
CA ASP A 153 -17.56 8.41 3.17
C ASP A 153 -17.28 9.93 3.38
N HIS A 154 -18.31 10.78 3.29
CA HIS A 154 -18.19 12.22 3.58
C HIS A 154 -17.96 12.50 5.07
N ASP A 155 -18.47 11.62 5.93
CA ASP A 155 -18.33 11.73 7.39
C ASP A 155 -16.92 11.31 7.85
N GLU A 156 -16.27 10.36 7.16
CA GLU A 156 -14.91 9.90 7.48
C GLU A 156 -13.83 11.00 7.31
N LEU A 157 -14.04 11.98 6.44
CA LEU A 157 -13.15 13.13 6.28
C LEU A 157 -13.50 14.34 7.18
N ALA A 158 -14.61 14.29 7.91
CA ALA A 158 -15.06 15.41 8.75
C ALA A 158 -14.08 15.75 9.89
N GLU A 159 -13.29 14.74 10.34
CA GLU A 159 -12.29 14.92 11.39
C GLU A 159 -10.99 15.60 10.89
N LEU A 160 -10.80 15.73 9.59
CA LEU A 160 -9.63 16.40 9.03
C LEU A 160 -9.76 17.92 9.17
N THR A 161 -8.68 18.56 9.61
CA THR A 161 -8.56 20.03 9.54
C THR A 161 -8.42 20.46 8.08
N ASP A 162 -8.67 21.73 7.77
CA ASP A 162 -8.51 22.28 6.41
C ASP A 162 -7.10 22.01 5.85
N ARG A 163 -6.07 22.15 6.70
CA ARG A 163 -4.68 21.88 6.30
C ARG A 163 -4.40 20.41 6.02
N GLU A 164 -4.95 19.50 6.81
CA GLU A 164 -4.83 18.07 6.56
C GLU A 164 -5.58 17.68 5.29
N ARG A 165 -6.76 18.24 5.07
CA ARG A 165 -7.57 18.01 3.86
C ARG A 165 -6.86 18.51 2.60
N GLU A 166 -6.23 19.70 2.64
CA GLU A 166 -5.41 20.22 1.56
C GLU A 166 -4.23 19.29 1.23
N ILE A 167 -3.51 18.83 2.25
CA ILE A 167 -2.39 17.93 2.09
C ILE A 167 -2.84 16.57 1.54
N VAL A 168 -3.94 16.01 2.04
CA VAL A 168 -4.52 14.75 1.54
C VAL A 168 -4.90 14.87 0.05
N ALA A 169 -5.46 15.99 -0.38
CA ALA A 169 -5.74 16.25 -1.80
C ALA A 169 -4.45 16.23 -2.64
N LEU A 170 -3.37 16.88 -2.19
CA LEU A 170 -2.09 16.87 -2.89
C LEU A 170 -1.45 15.47 -2.92
N VAL A 171 -1.56 14.71 -1.83
CA VAL A 171 -1.16 13.30 -1.77
C VAL A 171 -1.93 12.47 -2.80
N ALA A 172 -3.22 12.69 -2.94
CA ALA A 172 -4.06 11.99 -3.90
C ALA A 172 -3.70 12.31 -5.36
N HIS A 173 -3.18 13.50 -5.64
CA HIS A 173 -2.60 13.85 -6.95
C HIS A 173 -1.19 13.27 -7.17
N GLY A 174 -0.68 12.42 -6.28
CA GLY A 174 0.60 11.71 -6.44
C GLY A 174 1.84 12.52 -6.07
N LEU A 175 1.70 13.71 -5.46
CA LEU A 175 2.85 14.52 -5.06
C LEU A 175 3.61 13.85 -3.91
N SER A 176 4.94 13.89 -3.94
CA SER A 176 5.79 13.47 -2.83
C SER A 176 5.72 14.47 -1.66
N ASN A 177 6.25 14.08 -0.49
CA ASN A 177 6.32 15.00 0.65
C ASN A 177 7.20 16.22 0.34
N ASP A 178 8.24 16.07 -0.49
CA ASP A 178 9.12 17.15 -0.91
C ASP A 178 8.39 18.12 -1.85
N ASP A 179 7.66 17.60 -2.86
CA ASP A 179 6.86 18.43 -3.78
C ASP A 179 5.77 19.21 -3.02
N ILE A 180 5.10 18.56 -2.06
CA ILE A 180 4.08 19.20 -1.22
C ILE A 180 4.72 20.28 -0.33
N ALA A 181 5.89 19.99 0.23
CA ALA A 181 6.63 20.93 1.07
C ALA A 181 7.03 22.19 0.30
N GLU A 182 7.54 22.03 -0.94
CA GLU A 182 7.87 23.13 -1.84
C GLU A 182 6.62 23.96 -2.18
N ARG A 183 5.53 23.30 -2.59
CA ARG A 183 4.27 23.94 -2.96
C ARG A 183 3.62 24.73 -1.82
N LEU A 184 3.69 24.22 -0.60
CA LEU A 184 3.05 24.81 0.59
C LEU A 184 4.01 25.67 1.43
N VAL A 185 5.27 25.78 1.02
CA VAL A 185 6.34 26.55 1.68
C VAL A 185 6.52 26.11 3.15
N VAL A 186 6.64 24.82 3.35
CA VAL A 186 6.87 24.19 4.67
C VAL A 186 8.01 23.17 4.59
N SER A 187 8.42 22.56 5.70
CA SER A 187 9.40 21.48 5.65
C SER A 187 8.77 20.13 5.26
N PRO A 188 9.52 19.22 4.59
CA PRO A 188 9.04 17.85 4.32
C PRO A 188 8.62 17.11 5.58
N LEU A 189 9.29 17.36 6.70
CA LEU A 189 8.92 16.79 8.00
C LEU A 189 7.56 17.29 8.50
N THR A 190 7.23 18.55 8.23
CA THR A 190 5.92 19.12 8.53
C THR A 190 4.83 18.44 7.71
N VAL A 191 5.07 18.22 6.40
CA VAL A 191 4.15 17.47 5.53
C VAL A 191 3.96 16.06 6.05
N LYS A 192 5.04 15.33 6.33
CA LYS A 192 4.98 13.97 6.89
C LYS A 192 4.14 13.91 8.18
N THR A 193 4.28 14.91 9.05
CA THR A 193 3.50 14.99 10.29
C THR A 193 2.01 15.15 10.01
N HIS A 194 1.62 16.00 9.05
CA HIS A 194 0.22 16.19 8.68
C HIS A 194 -0.37 14.96 7.99
N VAL A 195 0.39 14.29 7.09
CA VAL A 195 -0.03 13.03 6.47
C VAL A 195 -0.30 11.96 7.53
N ASN A 196 0.63 11.78 8.48
CA ASN A 196 0.47 10.79 9.55
C ASN A 196 -0.74 11.10 10.46
N ARG A 197 -0.98 12.37 10.76
CA ARG A 197 -2.16 12.79 11.53
C ARG A 197 -3.46 12.55 10.76
N ALA A 198 -3.47 12.86 9.46
CA ALA A 198 -4.61 12.60 8.61
C ALA A 198 -4.91 11.09 8.57
N MET A 199 -3.89 10.25 8.30
CA MET A 199 -4.04 8.80 8.31
C MET A 199 -4.63 8.28 9.64
N ALA A 200 -4.11 8.75 10.78
CA ALA A 200 -4.60 8.35 12.09
C ALA A 200 -6.08 8.74 12.32
N LYS A 201 -6.50 9.92 11.84
CA LYS A 201 -7.88 10.40 11.99
C LYS A 201 -8.89 9.63 11.16
N VAL A 202 -8.49 9.27 9.90
CA VAL A 202 -9.38 8.57 8.98
C VAL A 202 -9.22 7.04 9.03
N GLY A 203 -8.37 6.52 9.93
CA GLY A 203 -8.11 5.10 10.05
C GLY A 203 -7.36 4.49 8.86
N ALA A 204 -6.69 5.31 8.04
CA ALA A 204 -5.87 4.81 6.94
C ALA A 204 -4.56 4.23 7.46
N ARG A 205 -4.22 3.01 7.03
CA ARG A 205 -3.01 2.29 7.49
C ARG A 205 -1.73 2.87 6.90
N ASP A 206 -1.83 3.37 5.69
CA ASP A 206 -0.72 3.89 4.91
C ASP A 206 -1.21 4.94 3.91
N ARG A 207 -0.24 5.54 3.20
CA ARG A 207 -0.49 6.59 2.21
C ARG A 207 -1.37 6.10 1.04
N ALA A 208 -1.28 4.81 0.65
CA ALA A 208 -2.09 4.27 -0.44
C ALA A 208 -3.58 4.25 -0.07
N GLN A 209 -3.88 3.83 1.16
CA GLN A 209 -5.26 3.85 1.68
C GLN A 209 -5.80 5.27 1.81
N LEU A 210 -4.94 6.24 2.16
CA LEU A 210 -5.32 7.65 2.20
C LEU A 210 -5.70 8.17 0.81
N VAL A 211 -4.97 7.77 -0.24
CA VAL A 211 -5.29 8.09 -1.65
C VAL A 211 -6.63 7.48 -2.04
N VAL A 212 -6.84 6.18 -1.80
CA VAL A 212 -8.12 5.50 -2.09
C VAL A 212 -9.29 6.21 -1.42
N LEU A 213 -9.14 6.58 -0.15
CA LEU A 213 -10.16 7.29 0.62
C LEU A 213 -10.46 8.68 0.03
N ALA A 214 -9.43 9.45 -0.36
CA ALA A 214 -9.60 10.79 -0.93
C ALA A 214 -10.42 10.78 -2.23
N TYR A 215 -10.22 9.78 -3.08
CA TYR A 215 -11.01 9.61 -4.30
C TYR A 215 -12.42 9.09 -4.01
N ARG A 216 -12.56 8.10 -3.12
CA ARG A 216 -13.84 7.51 -2.74
C ARG A 216 -14.78 8.55 -2.12
N SER A 217 -14.25 9.41 -1.27
CA SER A 217 -14.97 10.53 -0.63
C SER A 217 -15.17 11.75 -1.54
N ARG A 218 -14.68 11.70 -2.79
CA ARG A 218 -14.71 12.82 -3.75
C ARG A 218 -14.02 14.10 -3.26
N LEU A 219 -13.06 13.98 -2.34
CA LEU A 219 -12.18 15.08 -1.98
C LEU A 219 -11.36 15.56 -3.17
N VAL A 220 -11.02 14.62 -4.04
CA VAL A 220 -10.34 14.84 -5.32
C VAL A 220 -11.16 14.17 -6.41
N LEU A 221 -11.34 14.88 -7.52
CA LEU A 221 -11.92 14.31 -8.74
C LEU A 221 -10.76 14.04 -9.70
N PRO A 222 -10.82 12.96 -10.47
CA PRO A 222 -9.83 12.72 -11.51
C PRO A 222 -9.88 13.82 -12.56
N ASP A 223 -8.71 14.19 -13.06
CA ASP A 223 -8.61 15.17 -14.14
C ASP A 223 -9.35 14.63 -15.37
N SER A 224 -10.35 15.39 -15.83
CA SER A 224 -11.02 15.10 -17.10
C SER A 224 -10.09 15.56 -18.22
N ASP A 225 -9.47 14.61 -18.96
CA ASP A 225 -8.81 14.88 -20.22
C ASP A 225 -9.81 15.35 -21.30
#